data_6afd04daf5fe15b89a90c8f6e71fa7c6
#
_entry.id   6afd04daf5fe15b89a90c8f6e71fa7c6
#
_cell.length_a   1.000
_cell.length_b   1.000
_cell.length_c   1.000
_cell.angle_alpha   90.00
_cell.angle_beta   90.00
_cell.angle_gamma   90.00
#
_symmetry.space_group_name_H-M   'P 1'
#
loop_
_entity.id
_entity.type
_entity.pdbx_description
1 polymer ?
#
loop_
_entity_poly.entity_id
_entity_poly.type
_entity_poly.pdbx_seq_one_letter_code
_entity_poly.pdbx_strand_id
1 'polypeptide(L)'
;MYVKENPGTDIVEKILNRLPSFVKVHKISGSKLDSLVPGRNHQGVVALKSSSKQQISDKKNLEEYLSEKPGAFLVLDRIQDPGNLGNILRTAECFGITNIILPERESAGITPVVEKVSSGALSFLKIFTVKNLANTLELLKENGYWIVSTSDRGTEENWSKLPELKELVILMGNEGEGVKRILLEKSDFVLRIPMHGNLSSLNVTVATGIVLDRIVNRK
;
A
#
# COMPACT_ATOMS: atom_id res chain seq x y z
N MET A 1 16.72 -20.24 -0.57
CA MET A 1 16.66 -19.93 0.88
C MET A 1 17.81 -20.63 1.57
N TYR A 2 18.44 -20.00 2.56
CA TYR A 2 19.54 -20.58 3.35
C TYR A 2 19.06 -20.82 4.76
N VAL A 3 19.39 -21.99 5.30
CA VAL A 3 18.94 -22.44 6.63
C VAL A 3 20.16 -22.97 7.40
N LYS A 4 20.21 -22.73 8.69
CA LYS A 4 21.26 -23.28 9.55
C LYS A 4 21.21 -24.81 9.54
N GLU A 5 22.36 -25.48 9.45
CA GLU A 5 22.47 -26.95 9.37
C GLU A 5 21.79 -27.66 10.56
N ASN A 6 21.90 -27.09 11.76
CA ASN A 6 21.22 -27.57 12.96
C ASN A 6 20.35 -26.45 13.52
N PRO A 7 19.12 -26.27 13.01
CA PRO A 7 18.21 -25.27 13.55
C PRO A 7 17.69 -25.75 14.91
N GLY A 8 18.10 -25.09 15.98
CA GLY A 8 17.63 -25.42 17.32
C GLY A 8 16.21 -24.91 17.63
N THR A 9 15.36 -24.71 16.65
CA THR A 9 14.02 -24.12 16.87
C THR A 9 12.97 -24.74 15.94
N ASP A 10 11.79 -25.06 16.49
CA ASP A 10 10.57 -25.50 15.78
C ASP A 10 10.12 -24.55 14.65
N ILE A 11 10.55 -23.28 14.73
CA ILE A 11 10.16 -22.25 13.74
C ILE A 11 10.72 -22.57 12.36
N VAL A 12 11.97 -23.05 12.30
CA VAL A 12 12.61 -23.35 11.02
C VAL A 12 11.93 -24.54 10.34
N GLU A 13 11.56 -25.56 11.10
CA GLU A 13 10.82 -26.72 10.57
C GLU A 13 9.42 -26.32 10.07
N LYS A 14 8.71 -25.47 10.82
CA LYS A 14 7.42 -24.95 10.41
C LYS A 14 7.51 -24.13 9.10
N ILE A 15 8.60 -23.38 8.92
CA ILE A 15 8.86 -22.64 7.68
C ILE A 15 9.13 -23.63 6.55
N LEU A 16 10.01 -24.60 6.75
CA LEU A 16 10.37 -25.59 5.72
C LEU A 16 9.16 -26.39 5.23
N ASN A 17 8.27 -26.79 6.14
CA ASN A 17 7.07 -27.56 5.81
C ASN A 17 6.00 -26.77 5.03
N ARG A 18 6.09 -25.43 5.02
CA ARG A 18 5.18 -24.55 4.28
C ARG A 18 5.77 -23.96 3.01
N LEU A 19 7.02 -24.31 2.68
CA LEU A 19 7.66 -23.78 1.49
C LEU A 19 7.07 -24.39 0.21
N PRO A 20 6.82 -23.57 -0.81
CA PRO A 20 6.52 -24.06 -2.15
C PRO A 20 7.66 -24.91 -2.70
N SER A 21 7.34 -25.96 -3.46
CA SER A 21 8.31 -26.94 -3.98
C SER A 21 9.40 -26.34 -4.89
N PHE A 22 9.14 -25.16 -5.47
CA PHE A 22 10.12 -24.46 -6.31
C PHE A 22 11.21 -23.70 -5.53
N VAL A 23 11.09 -23.60 -4.19
CA VAL A 23 12.08 -22.88 -3.37
C VAL A 23 13.25 -23.81 -3.04
N LYS A 24 14.41 -23.51 -3.62
CA LYS A 24 15.66 -24.23 -3.31
C LYS A 24 16.13 -23.87 -1.90
N VAL A 25 16.29 -24.89 -1.05
CA VAL A 25 16.80 -24.76 0.32
C VAL A 25 18.24 -25.20 0.39
N HIS A 26 19.12 -24.36 0.93
CA HIS A 26 20.54 -24.66 1.16
C HIS A 26 20.80 -24.67 2.67
N LYS A 27 21.31 -25.77 3.20
CA LYS A 27 21.76 -25.87 4.59
C LYS A 27 23.20 -25.36 4.66
N ILE A 28 23.48 -24.40 5.56
CA ILE A 28 24.81 -23.80 5.75
C ILE A 28 25.09 -23.53 7.22
N SER A 29 26.37 -23.33 7.58
CA SER A 29 26.79 -23.00 8.94
C SER A 29 26.23 -21.66 9.42
N GLY A 30 26.07 -21.49 10.75
CA GLY A 30 25.61 -20.23 11.35
C GLY A 30 26.49 -19.04 10.95
N SER A 31 27.82 -19.19 10.98
CA SER A 31 28.77 -18.15 10.56
C SER A 31 28.58 -17.70 9.11
N LYS A 32 28.19 -18.62 8.26
CA LYS A 32 27.90 -18.33 6.85
C LYS A 32 26.57 -17.59 6.69
N LEU A 33 25.57 -17.88 7.55
CA LEU A 33 24.32 -17.10 7.63
C LEU A 33 24.61 -15.67 8.13
N ASP A 34 25.44 -15.51 9.19
CA ASP A 34 25.84 -14.20 9.71
C ASP A 34 26.52 -13.34 8.62
N SER A 35 27.34 -13.96 7.77
CA SER A 35 28.00 -13.25 6.66
C SER A 35 27.05 -12.79 5.56
N LEU A 36 25.91 -13.47 5.37
CA LEU A 36 24.89 -13.08 4.39
C LEU A 36 24.07 -11.86 4.85
N VAL A 37 23.93 -11.67 6.16
CA VAL A 37 23.13 -10.57 6.76
C VAL A 37 23.84 -9.95 7.96
N PRO A 38 24.98 -9.28 7.75
CA PRO A 38 25.80 -8.76 8.83
C PRO A 38 25.00 -7.85 9.79
N GLY A 39 25.13 -8.11 11.10
CA GLY A 39 24.48 -7.32 12.16
C GLY A 39 22.97 -7.48 12.27
N ARG A 40 22.35 -8.45 11.56
CA ARG A 40 20.90 -8.72 11.64
C ARG A 40 20.64 -10.05 12.35
N ASN A 41 19.59 -10.10 13.16
CA ASN A 41 19.12 -11.33 13.76
C ASN A 41 18.30 -12.15 12.73
N HIS A 42 18.89 -13.23 12.22
CA HIS A 42 18.28 -14.08 11.18
C HIS A 42 17.55 -15.32 11.73
N GLN A 43 17.64 -15.59 13.04
CA GLN A 43 16.97 -16.74 13.70
C GLN A 43 17.16 -18.09 12.98
N GLY A 44 18.29 -18.29 12.31
CA GLY A 44 18.63 -19.53 11.61
C GLY A 44 18.11 -19.64 10.18
N VAL A 45 17.48 -18.61 9.64
CA VAL A 45 16.97 -18.59 8.24
C VAL A 45 17.30 -17.28 7.55
N VAL A 46 17.80 -17.36 6.31
CA VAL A 46 17.97 -16.22 5.40
C VAL A 46 17.34 -16.56 4.05
N ALA A 47 16.33 -15.81 3.66
CA ALA A 47 15.76 -15.90 2.33
C ALA A 47 16.39 -14.79 1.45
N LEU A 48 17.10 -15.19 0.40
CA LEU A 48 17.44 -14.25 -0.65
C LEU A 48 16.25 -14.18 -1.60
N LYS A 49 15.57 -13.06 -1.57
CA LYS A 49 14.59 -12.72 -2.60
C LYS A 49 15.40 -12.28 -3.81
N SER A 50 15.38 -13.06 -4.91
CA SER A 50 15.70 -12.45 -6.20
C SER A 50 14.77 -11.23 -6.26
N SER A 51 15.29 -10.07 -6.59
CA SER A 51 14.46 -8.90 -6.80
C SER A 51 13.39 -9.29 -7.82
N SER A 52 12.31 -9.94 -7.35
CA SER A 52 11.08 -9.91 -8.11
C SER A 52 10.87 -8.42 -8.25
N LYS A 53 11.01 -7.91 -9.47
CA LYS A 53 10.48 -6.61 -9.80
C LYS A 53 9.09 -6.64 -9.20
N GLN A 54 8.92 -6.02 -8.00
CA GLN A 54 7.59 -5.65 -7.58
C GLN A 54 7.01 -5.04 -8.82
N GLN A 55 5.83 -5.47 -9.22
CA GLN A 55 5.23 -4.94 -10.42
C GLN A 55 4.88 -3.47 -10.15
N ILE A 56 5.94 -2.65 -10.07
CA ILE A 56 5.81 -1.21 -10.16
C ILE A 56 5.60 -0.98 -11.64
N SER A 57 4.34 -0.88 -11.99
CA SER A 57 3.91 -0.70 -13.37
C SER A 57 3.80 0.79 -13.68
N ASP A 58 4.11 1.20 -14.88
CA ASP A 58 3.96 2.57 -15.36
C ASP A 58 2.51 2.90 -15.82
N LYS A 59 2.28 4.11 -16.29
CA LYS A 59 0.97 4.54 -16.77
C LYS A 59 0.42 3.66 -17.90
N LYS A 60 1.26 3.19 -18.83
CA LYS A 60 0.81 2.35 -19.95
C LYS A 60 0.24 1.02 -19.47
N ASN A 61 0.90 0.42 -18.49
CA ASN A 61 0.41 -0.80 -17.87
C ASN A 61 -0.87 -0.57 -17.05
N LEU A 62 -1.07 0.66 -16.49
CA LEU A 62 -2.31 1.03 -15.83
C LEU A 62 -3.48 1.10 -16.82
N GLU A 63 -3.30 1.73 -17.99
CA GLU A 63 -4.33 1.82 -19.03
C GLU A 63 -4.79 0.43 -19.51
N GLU A 64 -3.85 -0.47 -19.74
CA GLU A 64 -4.16 -1.85 -20.10
C GLU A 64 -4.91 -2.58 -18.98
N TYR A 65 -4.45 -2.38 -17.73
CA TYR A 65 -5.05 -3.01 -16.56
C TYR A 65 -6.48 -2.54 -16.26
N LEU A 66 -6.81 -1.29 -16.55
CA LEU A 66 -8.16 -0.75 -16.35
C LEU A 66 -9.22 -1.45 -17.22
N SER A 67 -8.82 -2.01 -18.37
CA SER A 67 -9.72 -2.79 -19.22
C SER A 67 -10.25 -4.06 -18.53
N GLU A 68 -9.54 -4.58 -17.54
CA GLU A 68 -9.92 -5.74 -16.73
C GLU A 68 -10.94 -5.40 -15.63
N LYS A 69 -11.26 -4.12 -15.42
CA LYS A 69 -12.11 -3.62 -14.31
C LYS A 69 -11.65 -4.13 -12.94
N PRO A 70 -10.45 -3.81 -12.51
CA PRO A 70 -9.74 -4.48 -11.41
C PRO A 70 -10.27 -4.16 -9.99
N GLY A 71 -11.36 -3.44 -9.82
CA GLY A 71 -11.88 -3.04 -8.52
C GLY A 71 -11.29 -1.72 -8.02
N ALA A 72 -11.45 -1.44 -6.71
CA ALA A 72 -11.07 -0.17 -6.10
C ALA A 72 -9.58 0.13 -6.17
N PHE A 73 -9.26 1.43 -6.20
CA PHE A 73 -7.89 1.94 -6.13
C PHE A 73 -7.68 2.80 -4.88
N LEU A 74 -6.48 2.74 -4.32
CA LEU A 74 -5.99 3.72 -3.34
C LEU A 74 -4.90 4.57 -4.00
N VAL A 75 -5.13 5.87 -4.10
CA VAL A 75 -4.19 6.86 -4.63
C VAL A 75 -3.60 7.65 -3.48
N LEU A 76 -2.29 7.74 -3.40
CA LEU A 76 -1.57 8.42 -2.33
C LEU A 76 -0.86 9.66 -2.86
N ASP A 77 -1.33 10.86 -2.47
CA ASP A 77 -0.73 12.12 -2.86
C ASP A 77 0.37 12.52 -1.88
N ARG A 78 1.62 12.44 -2.29
CA ARG A 78 2.80 12.95 -1.56
C ARG A 78 3.02 12.35 -0.17
N ILE A 79 2.82 11.06 0.01
CA ILE A 79 3.20 10.37 1.25
C ILE A 79 4.72 10.20 1.26
N GLN A 80 5.42 11.03 2.05
CA GLN A 80 6.89 11.12 2.04
C GLN A 80 7.56 10.30 3.13
N ASP A 81 6.87 10.03 4.24
CA ASP A 81 7.41 9.19 5.31
C ASP A 81 7.29 7.71 4.96
N PRO A 82 8.42 6.95 4.92
CA PRO A 82 8.40 5.53 4.60
C PRO A 82 7.63 4.67 5.61
N GLY A 83 7.56 5.09 6.87
CA GLY A 83 6.80 4.41 7.92
C GLY A 83 5.30 4.54 7.67
N ASN A 84 4.82 5.75 7.36
CA ASN A 84 3.43 5.99 6.99
C ASN A 84 3.07 5.24 5.72
N LEU A 85 3.89 5.31 4.67
CA LEU A 85 3.63 4.58 3.43
C LEU A 85 3.52 3.07 3.69
N GLY A 86 4.45 2.47 4.42
CA GLY A 86 4.41 1.04 4.73
C GLY A 86 3.16 0.63 5.52
N ASN A 87 2.76 1.43 6.51
CA ASN A 87 1.55 1.17 7.30
C ASN A 87 0.27 1.34 6.46
N ILE A 88 0.20 2.36 5.58
CA ILE A 88 -0.93 2.55 4.67
C ILE A 88 -1.07 1.35 3.74
N LEU A 89 0.02 0.89 3.13
CA LEU A 89 0.03 -0.26 2.23
C LEU A 89 -0.45 -1.54 2.94
N ARG A 90 0.00 -1.76 4.18
CA ARG A 90 -0.49 -2.87 5.00
C ARG A 90 -1.99 -2.74 5.31
N THR A 91 -2.44 -1.55 5.68
CA THR A 91 -3.85 -1.28 5.98
C THR A 91 -4.71 -1.50 4.74
N ALA A 92 -4.29 -1.01 3.57
CA ALA A 92 -5.00 -1.21 2.31
C ALA A 92 -5.19 -2.70 1.98
N GLU A 93 -4.14 -3.50 2.12
CA GLU A 93 -4.20 -4.95 1.91
C GLU A 93 -5.20 -5.61 2.85
N CYS A 94 -5.16 -5.28 4.16
CA CYS A 94 -6.09 -5.83 5.16
C CYS A 94 -7.56 -5.51 4.84
N PHE A 95 -7.85 -4.40 4.17
CA PHE A 95 -9.19 -4.02 3.71
C PHE A 95 -9.52 -4.49 2.28
N GLY A 96 -8.65 -5.27 1.65
CA GLY A 96 -8.85 -5.80 0.31
C GLY A 96 -8.65 -4.79 -0.83
N ILE A 97 -8.09 -3.61 -0.54
CA ILE A 97 -7.72 -2.63 -1.56
C ILE A 97 -6.31 -2.92 -2.04
N THR A 98 -6.22 -3.65 -3.15
CA THR A 98 -4.94 -4.17 -3.65
C THR A 98 -4.31 -3.34 -4.76
N ASN A 99 -5.04 -2.39 -5.35
CA ASN A 99 -4.55 -1.54 -6.42
C ASN A 99 -4.10 -0.18 -5.85
N ILE A 100 -2.81 0.11 -5.92
CA ILE A 100 -2.19 1.31 -5.33
C ILE A 100 -1.60 2.18 -6.42
N ILE A 101 -1.83 3.48 -6.36
CA ILE A 101 -1.21 4.47 -7.25
C ILE A 101 -0.38 5.45 -6.44
N LEU A 102 0.88 5.60 -6.83
CA LEU A 102 1.85 6.52 -6.22
C LEU A 102 2.38 7.50 -7.27
N PRO A 103 2.66 8.76 -6.89
CA PRO A 103 3.41 9.65 -7.78
C PRO A 103 4.88 9.22 -7.85
N GLU A 104 5.52 9.40 -9.01
CA GLU A 104 6.95 9.16 -9.22
C GLU A 104 7.83 10.07 -8.36
N ARG A 105 7.36 11.26 -8.08
CA ARG A 105 8.06 12.29 -7.30
C ARG A 105 7.26 12.65 -6.06
N GLU A 106 7.95 13.21 -5.07
CA GLU A 106 7.34 13.66 -3.81
C GLU A 106 6.69 12.52 -3.00
N SER A 107 7.11 11.26 -3.22
CA SER A 107 6.67 10.08 -2.46
C SER A 107 7.88 9.32 -1.92
N ALA A 108 7.72 8.62 -0.81
CA ALA A 108 8.77 7.80 -0.20
C ALA A 108 9.28 6.69 -1.13
N GLY A 109 8.52 6.31 -2.14
CA GLY A 109 8.82 5.15 -2.99
C GLY A 109 8.84 3.83 -2.20
N ILE A 110 9.03 2.72 -2.92
CA ILE A 110 9.11 1.40 -2.29
C ILE A 110 10.55 1.10 -1.88
N THR A 111 10.88 1.45 -0.66
CA THR A 111 12.21 1.27 -0.04
C THR A 111 12.24 0.03 0.86
N PRO A 112 13.44 -0.45 1.29
CA PRO A 112 13.54 -1.53 2.29
C PRO A 112 12.83 -1.22 3.61
N VAL A 113 12.71 0.06 3.98
CA VAL A 113 11.95 0.48 5.17
C VAL A 113 10.46 0.24 4.95
N VAL A 114 9.91 0.66 3.81
CA VAL A 114 8.51 0.42 3.43
C VAL A 114 8.23 -1.08 3.36
N GLU A 115 9.12 -1.86 2.75
CA GLU A 115 8.98 -3.33 2.68
C GLU A 115 8.91 -3.97 4.07
N LYS A 116 9.77 -3.54 4.99
CA LYS A 116 9.77 -4.03 6.38
C LYS A 116 8.48 -3.64 7.11
N VAL A 117 8.08 -2.37 7.04
CA VAL A 117 6.91 -1.83 7.76
C VAL A 117 5.60 -2.43 7.23
N SER A 118 5.49 -2.63 5.93
CA SER A 118 4.30 -3.23 5.31
C SER A 118 4.10 -4.71 5.67
N SER A 119 5.08 -5.34 6.36
CA SER A 119 4.96 -6.71 6.93
C SER A 119 4.52 -7.76 5.90
N GLY A 120 4.98 -7.66 4.66
CA GLY A 120 4.67 -8.61 3.58
C GLY A 120 3.47 -8.23 2.71
N ALA A 121 2.71 -7.19 3.04
CA ALA A 121 1.55 -6.74 2.26
C ALA A 121 1.90 -6.46 0.78
N LEU A 122 3.11 -5.95 0.52
CA LEU A 122 3.59 -5.67 -0.84
C LEU A 122 3.50 -6.87 -1.81
N SER A 123 3.50 -8.10 -1.31
CA SER A 123 3.38 -9.29 -2.14
C SER A 123 1.98 -9.50 -2.72
N PHE A 124 0.98 -8.83 -2.16
CA PHE A 124 -0.42 -8.90 -2.56
C PHE A 124 -0.90 -7.63 -3.27
N LEU A 125 -0.06 -6.58 -3.29
CA LEU A 125 -0.42 -5.29 -3.86
C LEU A 125 0.12 -5.12 -5.28
N LYS A 126 -0.69 -4.52 -6.13
CA LYS A 126 -0.33 -4.05 -7.45
C LYS A 126 -0.08 -2.53 -7.37
N ILE A 127 1.16 -2.11 -7.59
CA ILE A 127 1.57 -0.72 -7.39
C ILE A 127 1.88 -0.10 -8.74
N PHE A 128 1.22 1.01 -9.03
CA PHE A 128 1.44 1.83 -10.21
C PHE A 128 2.12 3.14 -9.82
N THR A 129 3.19 3.48 -10.51
CA THR A 129 3.89 4.74 -10.34
C THR A 129 3.60 5.65 -11.53
N VAL A 130 3.10 6.85 -11.28
CA VAL A 130 2.64 7.77 -12.30
C VAL A 130 3.30 9.14 -12.20
N LYS A 131 3.52 9.79 -13.33
CA LYS A 131 4.14 11.14 -13.38
C LYS A 131 3.19 12.25 -12.94
N ASN A 132 1.89 12.10 -13.20
CA ASN A 132 0.90 13.12 -12.94
C ASN A 132 -0.41 12.51 -12.43
N LEU A 133 -0.68 12.70 -11.13
CA LEU A 133 -1.90 12.19 -10.50
C LEU A 133 -3.16 12.82 -11.09
N ALA A 134 -3.16 14.12 -11.45
CA ALA A 134 -4.35 14.76 -11.97
C ALA A 134 -4.80 14.14 -13.30
N ASN A 135 -3.87 13.88 -14.23
CA ASN A 135 -4.17 13.18 -15.48
C ASN A 135 -4.56 11.72 -15.24
N THR A 136 -4.01 11.10 -14.19
CA THR A 136 -4.35 9.72 -13.84
C THR A 136 -5.77 9.64 -13.27
N LEU A 137 -6.20 10.62 -12.46
CA LEU A 137 -7.58 10.68 -11.98
C LEU A 137 -8.58 10.84 -13.13
N GLU A 138 -8.24 11.66 -14.16
CA GLU A 138 -9.08 11.78 -15.36
C GLU A 138 -9.20 10.45 -16.10
N LEU A 139 -8.09 9.78 -16.33
CA LEU A 139 -8.09 8.45 -16.95
C LEU A 139 -8.97 7.45 -16.16
N LEU A 140 -8.90 7.47 -14.83
CA LEU A 140 -9.75 6.61 -14.00
C LEU A 140 -11.23 6.97 -14.15
N LYS A 141 -11.57 8.25 -14.19
CA LYS A 141 -12.97 8.72 -14.43
C LYS A 141 -13.49 8.28 -15.81
N GLU A 142 -12.67 8.42 -16.85
CA GLU A 142 -13.00 7.95 -18.21
C GLU A 142 -13.26 6.43 -18.26
N ASN A 143 -12.69 5.67 -17.32
CA ASN A 143 -12.92 4.24 -17.15
C ASN A 143 -14.04 3.89 -16.15
N GLY A 144 -14.84 4.86 -15.73
CA GLY A 144 -16.04 4.67 -14.92
C GLY A 144 -15.82 4.67 -13.41
N TYR A 145 -14.66 5.14 -12.92
CA TYR A 145 -14.38 5.26 -11.49
C TYR A 145 -14.83 6.61 -10.93
N TRP A 146 -15.29 6.58 -9.69
CA TRP A 146 -15.63 7.75 -8.89
C TRP A 146 -14.48 8.10 -7.94
N ILE A 147 -14.07 9.36 -7.94
CA ILE A 147 -12.96 9.83 -7.11
C ILE A 147 -13.49 10.31 -5.76
N VAL A 148 -13.01 9.67 -4.71
CA VAL A 148 -13.33 9.99 -3.31
C VAL A 148 -12.07 10.51 -2.63
N SER A 149 -12.09 11.73 -2.13
CA SER A 149 -10.98 12.33 -1.37
C SER A 149 -11.40 12.70 0.05
N THR A 150 -10.43 13.04 0.89
CA THR A 150 -10.64 13.53 2.24
C THR A 150 -10.14 14.95 2.41
N SER A 151 -10.92 15.80 3.08
CA SER A 151 -10.53 17.16 3.46
C SER A 151 -11.33 17.62 4.67
N ASP A 152 -10.80 18.59 5.41
CA ASP A 152 -11.52 19.34 6.45
C ASP A 152 -12.72 20.11 5.89
N ARG A 153 -12.68 20.45 4.59
CA ARG A 153 -13.76 21.11 3.84
C ARG A 153 -14.82 20.15 3.29
N GLY A 154 -14.63 18.85 3.48
CA GLY A 154 -15.57 17.82 3.07
C GLY A 154 -16.84 17.82 3.90
N THR A 155 -17.80 16.99 3.50
CA THR A 155 -19.05 16.80 4.22
C THR A 155 -19.18 15.39 4.77
N GLU A 156 -19.90 15.24 5.89
CA GLU A 156 -20.20 13.92 6.46
C GLU A 156 -21.30 13.19 5.67
N GLU A 157 -22.17 13.92 5.02
CA GLU A 157 -23.28 13.38 4.22
C GLU A 157 -22.80 12.58 3.00
N ASN A 158 -21.60 12.89 2.49
CA ASN A 158 -21.07 12.18 1.34
C ASN A 158 -20.77 10.69 1.61
N TRP A 159 -20.62 10.28 2.88
CA TRP A 159 -20.39 8.88 3.23
C TRP A 159 -21.52 7.94 2.77
N SER A 160 -22.76 8.38 2.88
CA SER A 160 -23.95 7.59 2.51
C SER A 160 -24.23 7.58 1.01
N LYS A 161 -23.61 8.48 0.25
CA LYS A 161 -23.84 8.66 -1.20
C LYS A 161 -22.81 7.95 -2.08
N LEU A 162 -21.81 7.31 -1.49
CA LEU A 162 -20.73 6.69 -2.25
C LEU A 162 -21.24 5.51 -3.10
N PRO A 163 -20.76 5.38 -4.35
CA PRO A 163 -20.98 4.22 -5.22
C PRO A 163 -20.42 2.93 -4.63
N GLU A 164 -20.59 1.81 -5.32
CA GLU A 164 -20.03 0.54 -4.89
C GLU A 164 -18.50 0.59 -4.77
N LEU A 165 -17.94 -0.14 -3.82
CA LEU A 165 -16.50 -0.14 -3.53
C LEU A 165 -15.64 -0.37 -4.79
N LYS A 166 -16.03 -1.32 -5.63
CA LYS A 166 -15.28 -1.67 -6.85
C LYS A 166 -15.13 -0.52 -7.87
N GLU A 167 -15.97 0.52 -7.75
CA GLU A 167 -15.99 1.68 -8.64
C GLU A 167 -15.30 2.89 -8.01
N LEU A 168 -14.65 2.73 -6.85
CA LEU A 168 -14.05 3.84 -6.13
C LEU A 168 -12.54 3.95 -6.33
N VAL A 169 -12.10 5.18 -6.45
CA VAL A 169 -10.72 5.61 -6.26
C VAL A 169 -10.65 6.44 -4.99
N ILE A 170 -9.99 5.92 -3.99
CA ILE A 170 -9.84 6.55 -2.68
C ILE A 170 -8.53 7.34 -2.70
N LEU A 171 -8.62 8.66 -2.56
CA LEU A 171 -7.48 9.58 -2.63
C LEU A 171 -7.14 10.09 -1.23
N MET A 172 -5.95 9.75 -0.76
CA MET A 172 -5.39 10.19 0.53
C MET A 172 -4.23 11.15 0.29
N GLY A 173 -4.20 12.23 1.04
CA GLY A 173 -3.20 13.27 0.93
C GLY A 173 -2.11 13.21 1.99
N ASN A 174 -1.15 14.12 1.87
CA ASN A 174 -0.03 14.33 2.78
C ASN A 174 -0.51 14.73 4.20
N GLU A 175 0.31 14.44 5.21
CA GLU A 175 0.01 14.69 6.65
C GLU A 175 -0.20 16.17 7.00
N GLY A 176 0.52 17.07 6.32
CA GLY A 176 0.49 18.52 6.62
C GLY A 176 -0.55 19.26 5.79
N GLU A 177 -0.48 19.11 4.47
CA GLU A 177 -1.28 19.89 3.52
C GLU A 177 -2.54 19.15 3.03
N GLY A 178 -2.67 17.87 3.34
CA GLY A 178 -3.73 17.03 2.82
C GLY A 178 -3.60 16.77 1.32
N VAL A 179 -4.72 16.60 0.64
CA VAL A 179 -4.78 16.40 -0.81
C VAL A 179 -4.57 17.74 -1.53
N LYS A 180 -3.73 17.76 -2.56
CA LYS A 180 -3.52 18.96 -3.40
C LYS A 180 -4.85 19.50 -3.94
N ARG A 181 -5.03 20.83 -3.94
CA ARG A 181 -6.26 21.49 -4.40
C ARG A 181 -6.71 21.03 -5.79
N ILE A 182 -5.79 20.92 -6.75
CA ILE A 182 -6.12 20.46 -8.11
C ILE A 182 -6.68 19.02 -8.15
N LEU A 183 -6.30 18.16 -7.19
CA LEU A 183 -6.83 16.80 -7.08
C LEU A 183 -8.19 16.80 -6.35
N LEU A 184 -8.38 17.69 -5.37
CA LEU A 184 -9.68 17.88 -4.69
C LEU A 184 -10.74 18.39 -5.70
N GLU A 185 -10.37 19.31 -6.58
CA GLU A 185 -11.27 19.84 -7.62
C GLU A 185 -11.71 18.78 -8.65
N LYS A 186 -10.93 17.69 -8.78
CA LYS A 186 -11.28 16.53 -9.61
C LYS A 186 -12.06 15.44 -8.87
N SER A 187 -12.22 15.56 -7.56
CA SER A 187 -12.93 14.59 -6.76
C SER A 187 -14.43 14.73 -6.89
N ASP A 188 -15.13 13.61 -7.03
CA ASP A 188 -16.59 13.57 -7.11
C ASP A 188 -17.22 13.65 -5.70
N PHE A 189 -16.52 13.11 -4.72
CA PHE A 189 -16.92 13.16 -3.31
C PHE A 189 -15.73 13.63 -2.46
N VAL A 190 -15.97 14.59 -1.58
CA VAL A 190 -15.00 15.04 -0.59
C VAL A 190 -15.55 14.70 0.79
N LEU A 191 -14.91 13.76 1.46
CA LEU A 191 -15.31 13.25 2.76
C LEU A 191 -14.66 14.03 3.88
N ARG A 192 -15.34 14.15 4.99
CA ARG A 192 -14.80 14.68 6.23
C ARG A 192 -14.78 13.61 7.32
N ILE A 193 -13.66 13.51 8.02
CA ILE A 193 -13.57 12.78 9.29
C ILE A 193 -13.88 13.80 10.40
N PRO A 194 -14.98 13.62 11.18
CA PRO A 194 -15.31 14.56 12.27
C PRO A 194 -14.19 14.56 13.32
N MET A 195 -13.77 15.75 13.71
CA MET A 195 -12.78 15.98 14.75
C MET A 195 -13.45 16.72 15.91
N HIS A 196 -13.34 16.19 17.12
CA HIS A 196 -13.95 16.77 18.32
C HIS A 196 -12.94 17.33 19.32
N GLY A 197 -11.65 17.20 19.02
CA GLY A 197 -10.54 17.70 19.84
C GLY A 197 -10.00 19.05 19.34
N ASN A 198 -8.89 19.48 19.95
CA ASN A 198 -8.21 20.72 19.60
C ASN A 198 -7.26 20.58 18.38
N LEU A 199 -6.91 19.36 17.99
CA LEU A 199 -6.06 19.12 16.82
C LEU A 199 -6.92 19.07 15.55
N SER A 200 -6.40 19.67 14.48
CA SER A 200 -7.09 19.81 13.20
C SER A 200 -6.94 18.60 12.27
N SER A 201 -6.02 17.68 12.57
CA SER A 201 -5.72 16.55 11.70
C SER A 201 -5.29 15.30 12.48
N LEU A 202 -5.47 14.15 11.84
CA LEU A 202 -4.94 12.83 12.25
C LEU A 202 -3.66 12.54 11.47
N ASN A 203 -2.84 11.65 12.02
CA ASN A 203 -1.81 10.99 11.20
C ASN A 203 -2.48 10.31 10.00
N VAL A 204 -1.87 10.42 8.83
CA VAL A 204 -2.44 9.91 7.57
C VAL A 204 -2.73 8.41 7.59
N THR A 205 -1.92 7.61 8.30
CA THR A 205 -2.15 6.18 8.45
C THR A 205 -3.46 5.90 9.20
N VAL A 206 -3.70 6.64 10.29
CA VAL A 206 -4.93 6.55 11.08
C VAL A 206 -6.13 7.01 10.25
N ALA A 207 -6.01 8.15 9.58
CA ALA A 207 -7.05 8.67 8.70
C ALA A 207 -7.39 7.66 7.59
N THR A 208 -6.38 7.06 6.96
CA THR A 208 -6.59 6.02 5.94
C THR A 208 -7.35 4.81 6.51
N GLY A 209 -6.98 4.33 7.71
CA GLY A 209 -7.68 3.22 8.36
C GLY A 209 -9.17 3.53 8.60
N ILE A 210 -9.50 4.73 9.10
CA ILE A 210 -10.89 5.17 9.32
C ILE A 210 -11.66 5.26 8.00
N VAL A 211 -11.03 5.82 6.95
CA VAL A 211 -11.66 5.97 5.64
C VAL A 211 -11.96 4.61 5.02
N LEU A 212 -10.97 3.72 5.01
CA LEU A 212 -11.12 2.37 4.44
C LEU A 212 -12.16 1.56 5.21
N ASP A 213 -12.14 1.59 6.54
CA ASP A 213 -13.14 0.91 7.36
C ASP A 213 -14.55 1.37 7.02
N ARG A 214 -14.79 2.69 7.00
CA ARG A 214 -16.10 3.25 6.69
C ARG A 214 -16.56 2.98 5.26
N ILE A 215 -15.65 2.90 4.30
CA ILE A 215 -15.99 2.63 2.90
C ILE A 215 -16.27 1.14 2.69
N VAL A 216 -15.42 0.26 3.23
CA VAL A 216 -15.52 -1.18 3.01
C VAL A 216 -16.65 -1.81 3.83
N ASN A 217 -16.82 -1.38 5.08
CA ASN A 217 -17.79 -1.96 6.03
C ASN A 217 -19.12 -1.18 6.12
N ARG A 218 -19.36 -0.24 5.21
CA ARG A 218 -20.66 0.46 5.16
C ARG A 218 -21.80 -0.53 4.89
N LYS A 219 -22.83 -0.41 5.68
CA LYS A 219 -24.08 -1.19 5.56
C LYS A 219 -25.10 -0.43 4.73
#